data_4132dab274791df87bd2b9811fa3c7cf
#
_entry.id   4132dab274791df87bd2b9811fa3c7cf
#
_cell.length_a   1.000
_cell.length_b   1.000
_cell.length_c   1.000
_cell.angle_alpha   90.00
_cell.angle_beta   90.00
_cell.angle_gamma   90.00
#
_symmetry.space_group_name_H-M   'P 1'
#
loop_
_entity.id
_entity.type
_entity.pdbx_description
1 polymer ?
#
loop_
_entity_poly.entity_id
_entity_poly.type
_entity_poly.pdbx_seq_one_letter_code
_entity_poly.pdbx_strand_id
1 'polypeptide(L)'
;MNMKPMQMSSNQFPPIFHSSFLFSLPKMATTSLQVQQLTVLYCSSKSKKIKKQKQLTQQQQQQKQKQIHQNNNQIAFRKPTPTPLLINQKPYTQTKTQALDSVVNDLEASVERGIKIDIEIFSSLLETCYHLQAIDHGTRIHRLIPVNLLRKNVGLSSKLLRLYALCGHIDKAHDVFDEMSKRDISAFAWNSLISGYTELGQCEDAMALYFQMEEEGVEPDAFTFPRVLKACGGIGLVRVGEEVHRHVVRRGFANDGFVLNALVDMYAKCGDIVKARKIFDKITSRDLVSWNAMLTGYVRHGLLVEALDIFGQMLQEGYEPDSVAISTMLTSLSSLKPALQLHAWVLRRGFEWNLSIANSLIVVYSKHGKLDRACWLFKHMPERDVVSWNSIITAHSRDPEILRYFEQMEDSGTVPDSITFVSILSACAHLGLVKDGERLYSMMRGKYRISPIMEHYACMVNLYGRAGLINEAYATIVETMEFEAGPTVWGALLYACLLHGNVNIGEIAAEKLFELEPDNEHNFELLMNIYRNVSKLEDVERVRMMMVERGLDS
;
A
#
# COMPACT_ATOMS: atom_id res chain seq x y z
N MET A 1 -5.56 -65.49 32.84
CA MET A 1 -4.53 -64.83 33.66
C MET A 1 -4.72 -63.32 33.50
N ASN A 2 -5.16 -62.75 34.60
CA ASN A 2 -5.46 -61.30 34.75
C ASN A 2 -4.17 -60.46 34.75
N MET A 3 -4.15 -59.39 34.00
CA MET A 3 -3.33 -58.25 34.40
C MET A 3 -4.15 -56.94 34.28
N LYS A 4 -4.25 -56.26 35.42
CA LYS A 4 -4.90 -54.99 35.67
C LYS A 4 -4.12 -53.84 35.00
N PRO A 5 -4.78 -52.72 34.64
CA PRO A 5 -4.10 -51.51 34.23
C PRO A 5 -3.55 -50.75 35.45
N MET A 6 -2.29 -50.31 35.31
CA MET A 6 -1.61 -49.49 36.30
C MET A 6 -2.06 -48.00 36.11
N GLN A 7 -2.66 -47.46 37.15
CA GLN A 7 -2.85 -46.02 37.33
C GLN A 7 -1.47 -45.36 37.54
N MET A 8 -1.16 -44.33 36.77
CA MET A 8 -0.12 -43.37 37.13
C MET A 8 -0.75 -42.05 37.50
N SER A 9 -0.40 -41.66 38.70
CA SER A 9 -0.84 -40.49 39.45
C SER A 9 -0.47 -39.16 38.77
N SER A 10 -1.43 -38.25 38.85
CA SER A 10 -1.23 -36.79 38.76
C SER A 10 -0.20 -36.33 39.80
N ASN A 11 0.81 -35.57 39.38
CA ASN A 11 1.31 -34.45 40.19
C ASN A 11 2.28 -33.54 39.44
N GLN A 12 1.99 -32.25 39.55
CA GLN A 12 2.90 -31.11 39.64
C GLN A 12 3.39 -30.47 38.33
N PHE A 13 2.59 -29.50 37.88
CA PHE A 13 3.13 -28.25 37.33
C PHE A 13 2.79 -27.10 38.29
N PRO A 14 3.74 -26.17 38.57
CA PRO A 14 3.51 -25.07 39.49
C PRO A 14 2.63 -23.97 38.82
N PRO A 15 1.87 -23.21 39.62
CA PRO A 15 0.98 -22.17 39.11
C PRO A 15 1.77 -20.94 38.66
N ILE A 16 1.51 -20.51 37.42
CA ILE A 16 1.98 -19.22 36.92
C ILE A 16 1.14 -18.12 37.58
N PHE A 17 1.83 -17.23 38.25
CA PHE A 17 1.33 -16.08 38.99
C PHE A 17 0.48 -15.16 38.10
N HIS A 18 -0.77 -14.97 38.48
CA HIS A 18 -1.54 -13.77 38.18
C HIS A 18 -0.97 -12.64 39.04
N SER A 19 -0.31 -11.68 38.43
CA SER A 19 -0.10 -10.37 39.02
C SER A 19 -0.93 -9.32 38.27
N SER A 20 -2.10 -9.06 38.83
CA SER A 20 -2.90 -7.89 38.62
C SER A 20 -2.18 -6.67 39.17
N PHE A 21 -1.56 -5.88 38.33
CA PHE A 21 -1.19 -4.49 38.63
C PHE A 21 -2.26 -3.55 38.09
N LEU A 22 -3.21 -3.21 38.97
CA LEU A 22 -4.09 -2.07 38.83
C LEU A 22 -3.28 -0.78 39.05
N PHE A 23 -2.81 -0.15 37.97
CA PHE A 23 -2.44 1.25 38.03
C PHE A 23 -3.71 2.08 37.83
N SER A 24 -4.15 2.71 38.89
CA SER A 24 -5.19 3.73 38.90
C SER A 24 -4.68 4.99 38.18
N LEU A 25 -5.06 5.13 36.89
CA LEU A 25 -4.99 6.41 36.18
C LEU A 25 -6.21 7.26 36.57
N PRO A 26 -6.03 8.56 36.86
CA PRO A 26 -7.15 9.43 37.19
C PRO A 26 -8.09 9.55 36.00
N LYS A 27 -9.38 9.38 36.25
CA LYS A 27 -10.48 9.65 35.32
C LYS A 27 -10.44 11.13 34.93
N MET A 28 -9.78 11.47 33.83
CA MET A 28 -10.07 12.72 33.11
C MET A 28 -11.20 12.42 32.12
N ALA A 29 -12.39 12.88 32.48
CA ALA A 29 -13.52 13.01 31.56
C ALA A 29 -13.18 14.12 30.55
N THR A 30 -12.49 13.77 29.45
CA THR A 30 -12.37 14.66 28.30
C THR A 30 -13.68 14.62 27.54
N THR A 31 -14.43 15.71 27.65
CA THR A 31 -15.69 15.93 26.94
C THR A 31 -15.43 15.87 25.42
N SER A 32 -16.42 15.36 24.67
CA SER A 32 -16.46 15.29 23.20
C SER A 32 -15.96 16.59 22.52
N LEU A 33 -16.18 17.73 23.14
CA LEU A 33 -15.71 19.04 22.69
C LEU A 33 -14.17 19.18 22.67
N GLN A 34 -13.45 18.55 23.60
CA GLN A 34 -11.98 18.66 23.66
C GLN A 34 -11.30 17.81 22.59
N VAL A 35 -11.89 16.67 22.19
CA VAL A 35 -11.38 15.84 21.10
C VAL A 35 -11.63 16.53 19.75
N GLN A 36 -12.79 17.17 19.56
CA GLN A 36 -13.07 18.01 18.40
C GLN A 36 -12.12 19.22 18.33
N GLN A 37 -11.86 19.89 19.45
CA GLN A 37 -10.92 21.01 19.49
C GLN A 37 -9.48 20.61 19.20
N LEU A 38 -9.05 19.44 19.66
CA LEU A 38 -7.70 18.89 19.36
C LEU A 38 -7.58 18.46 17.89
N THR A 39 -8.63 17.88 17.31
CA THR A 39 -8.66 17.52 15.89
C THR A 39 -8.70 18.76 14.99
N VAL A 40 -9.51 19.75 15.33
CA VAL A 40 -9.59 21.04 14.63
C VAL A 40 -8.28 21.84 14.77
N LEU A 41 -7.65 21.84 15.95
CA LEU A 41 -6.35 22.50 16.15
C LEU A 41 -5.23 21.80 15.38
N TYR A 42 -5.24 20.47 15.31
CA TYR A 42 -4.27 19.69 14.54
C TYR A 42 -4.47 19.92 13.03
N CYS A 43 -5.71 19.84 12.53
CA CYS A 43 -6.04 20.11 11.13
C CYS A 43 -5.77 21.56 10.73
N SER A 44 -6.10 22.55 11.59
CA SER A 44 -5.85 23.97 11.30
C SER A 44 -4.37 24.34 11.30
N SER A 45 -3.55 23.70 12.14
CA SER A 45 -2.11 23.91 12.17
C SER A 45 -1.42 23.28 10.96
N LYS A 46 -1.89 22.10 10.49
CA LYS A 46 -1.38 21.41 9.29
C LYS A 46 -1.81 22.16 8.02
N SER A 47 -3.05 22.64 7.94
CA SER A 47 -3.55 23.47 6.83
C SER A 47 -2.73 24.75 6.65
N LYS A 48 -2.34 25.43 7.75
CA LYS A 48 -1.43 26.57 7.69
C LYS A 48 -0.01 26.20 7.25
N LYS A 49 0.51 25.02 7.67
CA LYS A 49 1.80 24.52 7.20
C LYS A 49 1.77 24.15 5.72
N ILE A 50 0.71 23.49 5.25
CA ILE A 50 0.52 23.11 3.83
C ILE A 50 0.42 24.35 2.95
N LYS A 51 -0.36 25.37 3.35
CA LYS A 51 -0.43 26.66 2.62
C LYS A 51 0.95 27.34 2.53
N LYS A 52 1.73 27.31 3.62
CA LYS A 52 3.08 27.89 3.64
C LYS A 52 4.06 27.09 2.78
N GLN A 53 3.94 25.75 2.75
CA GLN A 53 4.74 24.87 1.94
C GLN A 53 4.38 24.99 0.44
N LYS A 54 3.08 25.08 0.09
CA LYS A 54 2.63 25.35 -1.29
C LYS A 54 3.15 26.70 -1.80
N GLN A 55 3.16 27.75 -0.98
CA GLN A 55 3.74 29.04 -1.36
C GLN A 55 5.27 28.97 -1.59
N LEU A 56 5.99 28.20 -0.77
CA LEU A 56 7.43 27.99 -0.97
C LEU A 56 7.70 27.21 -2.27
N THR A 57 6.92 26.17 -2.53
CA THR A 57 7.05 25.33 -3.74
C THR A 57 6.72 26.12 -5.01
N GLN A 58 5.68 26.97 -4.98
CA GLN A 58 5.37 27.88 -6.09
C GLN A 58 6.47 28.91 -6.34
N GLN A 59 7.09 29.45 -5.29
CA GLN A 59 8.24 30.35 -5.45
C GLN A 59 9.47 29.65 -6.03
N GLN A 60 9.73 28.39 -5.62
CA GLN A 60 10.80 27.58 -6.18
C GLN A 60 10.55 27.18 -7.63
N GLN A 61 9.30 26.86 -7.99
CA GLN A 61 8.93 26.58 -9.38
C GLN A 61 9.05 27.80 -10.27
N GLN A 62 8.66 28.99 -9.80
CA GLN A 62 8.84 30.25 -10.54
C GLN A 62 10.32 30.61 -10.71
N GLN A 63 11.16 30.32 -9.71
CA GLN A 63 12.62 30.50 -9.85
C GLN A 63 13.23 29.51 -10.83
N LYS A 64 12.83 28.24 -10.83
CA LYS A 64 13.25 27.22 -11.82
C LYS A 64 12.80 27.59 -13.24
N GLN A 65 11.57 28.06 -13.42
CA GLN A 65 11.09 28.52 -14.75
C GLN A 65 11.87 29.73 -15.27
N LYS A 66 12.26 30.66 -14.40
CA LYS A 66 13.14 31.79 -14.78
C LYS A 66 14.54 31.32 -15.17
N GLN A 67 15.11 30.32 -14.51
CA GLN A 67 16.40 29.74 -14.87
C GLN A 67 16.34 28.94 -16.17
N ILE A 68 15.25 28.22 -16.43
CA ILE A 68 15.03 27.48 -17.70
C ILE A 68 14.88 28.44 -18.88
N HIS A 69 14.23 29.60 -18.71
CA HIS A 69 14.11 30.64 -19.75
C HIS A 69 15.46 31.32 -20.07
N GLN A 70 16.37 31.40 -19.10
CA GLN A 70 17.70 31.93 -19.35
C GLN A 70 18.64 30.93 -20.06
N ASN A 71 18.46 29.60 -19.82
CA ASN A 71 19.29 28.57 -20.46
C ASN A 71 18.81 28.16 -21.87
N ASN A 72 17.55 28.37 -22.24
CA ASN A 72 17.02 28.01 -23.55
C ASN A 72 17.46 28.93 -24.70
N ASN A 73 18.17 30.01 -24.42
CA ASN A 73 18.70 30.91 -25.46
C ASN A 73 20.09 30.50 -26.01
N GLN A 74 20.64 29.35 -25.60
CA GLN A 74 21.98 28.92 -26.03
C GLN A 74 22.12 27.55 -26.68
N ILE A 75 21.02 26.81 -26.98
CA ILE A 75 21.15 25.51 -27.65
C ILE A 75 20.30 25.46 -28.91
N ALA A 76 20.98 25.65 -30.05
CA ALA A 76 20.42 25.42 -31.39
C ALA A 76 20.49 23.93 -31.78
N PHE A 77 19.35 23.42 -32.23
CA PHE A 77 19.09 22.31 -33.16
C PHE A 77 20.05 21.11 -33.24
N ARG A 78 19.60 19.96 -32.71
CA ARG A 78 19.81 18.65 -33.33
C ARG A 78 18.50 17.85 -33.28
N LYS A 79 18.06 17.36 -34.45
CA LYS A 79 16.88 16.49 -34.62
C LYS A 79 17.14 15.13 -33.98
N PRO A 80 16.20 14.54 -33.22
CA PRO A 80 16.28 13.15 -32.81
C PRO A 80 15.64 12.24 -33.87
N THR A 81 16.30 11.12 -34.13
CA THR A 81 15.80 9.96 -34.88
C THR A 81 14.76 9.22 -34.07
N PRO A 82 13.73 8.63 -34.67
CA PRO A 82 12.68 7.95 -33.94
C PRO A 82 13.13 6.55 -33.49
N THR A 83 13.04 6.28 -32.18
CA THR A 83 13.17 4.94 -31.57
C THR A 83 11.80 4.27 -31.54
N PRO A 84 11.67 2.96 -31.86
CA PRO A 84 10.37 2.31 -31.91
C PRO A 84 9.80 2.05 -30.52
N LEU A 85 8.57 2.49 -30.31
CA LEU A 85 7.73 2.17 -29.16
C LEU A 85 7.26 0.71 -29.25
N LEU A 86 7.71 -0.13 -28.32
CA LEU A 86 7.15 -1.46 -28.10
C LEU A 86 5.96 -1.33 -27.13
N ILE A 87 4.77 -1.45 -27.70
CA ILE A 87 3.51 -1.47 -26.98
C ILE A 87 2.98 -2.89 -27.00
N ASN A 88 2.90 -3.55 -25.85
CA ASN A 88 2.12 -4.77 -25.68
C ASN A 88 1.01 -4.54 -24.65
N GLN A 89 -0.10 -3.97 -25.11
CA GLN A 89 -1.38 -4.02 -24.42
C GLN A 89 -2.26 -5.08 -25.12
N LYS A 90 -3.16 -5.73 -24.32
CA LYS A 90 -4.10 -6.74 -24.85
C LYS A 90 -4.83 -6.21 -26.09
N PRO A 91 -5.05 -7.01 -27.16
CA PRO A 91 -5.58 -6.53 -28.45
C PRO A 91 -6.91 -5.77 -28.35
N TYR A 92 -7.73 -6.08 -27.35
CA TYR A 92 -9.07 -5.47 -27.18
C TYR A 92 -9.02 -4.08 -26.52
N THR A 93 -8.05 -3.81 -25.66
CA THR A 93 -7.84 -2.48 -25.05
C THR A 93 -7.10 -1.53 -25.98
N GLN A 94 -6.19 -2.03 -26.81
CA GLN A 94 -5.48 -1.23 -27.82
C GLN A 94 -6.44 -0.65 -28.87
N THR A 95 -7.42 -1.42 -29.32
CA THR A 95 -8.42 -0.91 -30.29
C THR A 95 -9.33 0.16 -29.68
N LYS A 96 -9.66 0.08 -28.38
CA LYS A 96 -10.49 1.10 -27.72
C LYS A 96 -9.73 2.40 -27.45
N THR A 97 -8.46 2.32 -27.03
CA THR A 97 -7.62 3.51 -26.85
C THR A 97 -7.30 4.18 -28.18
N GLN A 98 -7.02 3.44 -29.24
CA GLN A 98 -6.83 3.98 -30.58
C GLN A 98 -8.09 4.67 -31.13
N ALA A 99 -9.27 4.09 -30.87
CA ALA A 99 -10.54 4.73 -31.23
C ALA A 99 -10.75 6.02 -30.42
N LEU A 100 -10.40 6.04 -29.13
CA LEU A 100 -10.46 7.23 -28.30
C LEU A 100 -9.49 8.31 -28.78
N ASP A 101 -8.26 7.94 -29.19
CA ASP A 101 -7.29 8.85 -29.80
C ASP A 101 -7.86 9.56 -31.05
N SER A 102 -8.47 8.78 -31.96
CA SER A 102 -9.09 9.36 -33.16
C SER A 102 -10.19 10.36 -32.81
N VAL A 103 -11.08 9.99 -31.87
CA VAL A 103 -12.18 10.88 -31.46
C VAL A 103 -11.68 12.14 -30.77
N VAL A 104 -10.63 12.05 -29.93
CA VAL A 104 -10.04 13.22 -29.27
C VAL A 104 -9.34 14.14 -30.29
N ASN A 105 -8.65 13.59 -31.30
CA ASN A 105 -8.05 14.35 -32.37
C ASN A 105 -9.12 15.11 -33.22
N ASP A 106 -10.23 14.43 -33.53
CA ASP A 106 -11.36 15.06 -34.27
C ASP A 106 -12.02 16.14 -33.42
N LEU A 107 -12.11 15.96 -32.11
CA LEU A 107 -12.62 16.95 -31.17
C LEU A 107 -11.72 18.20 -31.13
N GLU A 108 -10.39 18.03 -31.04
CA GLU A 108 -9.41 19.13 -31.09
C GLU A 108 -9.55 19.92 -32.37
N ALA A 109 -9.57 19.24 -33.53
CA ALA A 109 -9.76 19.88 -34.83
C ALA A 109 -11.11 20.62 -34.95
N SER A 110 -12.16 20.12 -34.30
CA SER A 110 -13.48 20.76 -34.30
C SER A 110 -13.48 22.04 -33.45
N VAL A 111 -12.84 22.00 -32.29
CA VAL A 111 -12.69 23.18 -31.42
C VAL A 111 -11.82 24.26 -32.08
N GLU A 112 -10.72 23.89 -32.76
CA GLU A 112 -9.86 24.80 -33.53
C GLU A 112 -10.61 25.51 -34.68
N ARG A 113 -11.58 24.81 -35.28
CA ARG A 113 -12.48 25.39 -36.31
C ARG A 113 -13.59 26.28 -35.73
N GLY A 114 -13.63 26.45 -34.41
CA GLY A 114 -14.63 27.28 -33.70
C GLY A 114 -16.00 26.62 -33.56
N ILE A 115 -16.11 25.31 -33.78
CA ILE A 115 -17.36 24.55 -33.59
C ILE A 115 -17.66 24.44 -32.11
N LYS A 116 -18.86 24.84 -31.69
CA LYS A 116 -19.32 24.66 -30.32
C LYS A 116 -19.64 23.18 -30.09
N ILE A 117 -18.93 22.60 -29.13
CA ILE A 117 -19.12 21.20 -28.73
C ILE A 117 -20.17 21.14 -27.61
N ASP A 118 -21.08 20.17 -27.71
CA ASP A 118 -22.11 19.94 -26.72
C ASP A 118 -21.51 19.35 -25.42
N ILE A 119 -22.11 19.74 -24.29
CA ILE A 119 -21.72 19.28 -22.94
C ILE A 119 -21.79 17.76 -22.84
N GLU A 120 -22.80 17.14 -23.49
CA GLU A 120 -22.99 15.70 -23.48
C GLU A 120 -21.83 14.94 -24.12
N ILE A 121 -21.19 15.51 -25.14
CA ILE A 121 -20.01 14.93 -25.79
C ILE A 121 -18.83 14.92 -24.82
N PHE A 122 -18.51 16.07 -24.21
CA PHE A 122 -17.45 16.14 -23.20
C PHE A 122 -17.72 15.17 -22.04
N SER A 123 -18.95 15.12 -21.56
CA SER A 123 -19.38 14.24 -20.47
C SER A 123 -19.20 12.76 -20.80
N SER A 124 -19.56 12.33 -22.00
CA SER A 124 -19.42 10.95 -22.49
C SER A 124 -17.96 10.57 -22.69
N LEU A 125 -17.14 11.48 -23.22
CA LEU A 125 -15.72 11.25 -23.41
C LEU A 125 -14.96 11.15 -22.08
N LEU A 126 -15.26 12.00 -21.11
CA LEU A 126 -14.67 11.91 -19.77
C LEU A 126 -15.04 10.59 -19.06
N GLU A 127 -16.29 10.13 -19.22
CA GLU A 127 -16.71 8.82 -18.70
C GLU A 127 -15.94 7.67 -19.37
N THR A 128 -15.71 7.77 -20.69
CA THR A 128 -14.91 6.80 -21.43
C THR A 128 -13.45 6.80 -20.95
N CYS A 129 -12.86 7.99 -20.78
CA CYS A 129 -11.51 8.13 -20.20
C CYS A 129 -11.43 7.53 -18.79
N TYR A 130 -12.48 7.73 -17.97
CA TYR A 130 -12.57 7.14 -16.64
C TYR A 130 -12.55 5.61 -16.69
N HIS A 131 -13.38 4.98 -17.54
CA HIS A 131 -13.42 3.53 -17.66
C HIS A 131 -12.14 2.90 -18.24
N LEU A 132 -11.43 3.64 -19.08
CA LEU A 132 -10.16 3.21 -19.69
C LEU A 132 -8.93 3.65 -18.89
N GLN A 133 -9.10 4.41 -17.82
CA GLN A 133 -8.03 5.05 -17.03
C GLN A 133 -7.08 5.87 -17.93
N ALA A 134 -7.62 6.47 -18.99
CA ALA A 134 -6.87 7.19 -20.03
C ALA A 134 -6.66 8.65 -19.64
N ILE A 135 -5.76 8.91 -18.70
CA ILE A 135 -5.53 10.24 -18.12
C ILE A 135 -5.01 11.27 -19.13
N ASP A 136 -4.15 10.86 -20.07
CA ASP A 136 -3.61 11.75 -21.09
C ASP A 136 -4.72 12.33 -21.98
N HIS A 137 -5.65 11.47 -22.40
CA HIS A 137 -6.84 11.88 -23.17
C HIS A 137 -7.74 12.79 -22.33
N GLY A 138 -7.97 12.44 -21.08
CA GLY A 138 -8.75 13.27 -20.15
C GLY A 138 -8.13 14.66 -19.95
N THR A 139 -6.81 14.75 -19.88
CA THR A 139 -6.09 16.04 -19.78
C THR A 139 -6.20 16.86 -21.06
N ARG A 140 -6.16 16.22 -22.24
CA ARG A 140 -6.39 16.87 -23.53
C ARG A 140 -7.81 17.42 -23.61
N ILE A 141 -8.81 16.60 -23.28
CA ILE A 141 -10.23 17.01 -23.25
C ILE A 141 -10.43 18.18 -22.28
N HIS A 142 -9.83 18.13 -21.08
CA HIS A 142 -9.93 19.21 -20.09
C HIS A 142 -9.49 20.58 -20.66
N ARG A 143 -8.40 20.62 -21.43
CA ARG A 143 -7.90 21.85 -22.07
C ARG A 143 -8.87 22.43 -23.11
N LEU A 144 -9.72 21.60 -23.71
CA LEU A 144 -10.72 22.01 -24.69
C LEU A 144 -12.01 22.51 -24.07
N ILE A 145 -12.26 22.17 -22.82
CA ILE A 145 -13.50 22.59 -22.12
C ILE A 145 -13.34 24.06 -21.66
N PRO A 146 -14.25 24.97 -22.09
CA PRO A 146 -14.23 26.35 -21.60
C PRO A 146 -14.43 26.43 -20.09
N VAL A 147 -13.61 27.21 -19.39
CA VAL A 147 -13.67 27.37 -17.93
C VAL A 147 -15.07 27.79 -17.43
N ASN A 148 -15.75 28.66 -18.18
CA ASN A 148 -17.12 29.09 -17.88
C ASN A 148 -18.12 27.92 -17.94
N LEU A 149 -17.86 26.89 -18.74
CA LEU A 149 -18.69 25.70 -18.85
C LEU A 149 -18.49 24.79 -17.64
N LEU A 150 -17.25 24.61 -17.19
CA LEU A 150 -16.92 23.85 -15.98
C LEU A 150 -17.59 24.49 -14.76
N ARG A 151 -17.47 25.82 -14.59
CA ARG A 151 -18.06 26.52 -13.43
C ARG A 151 -19.58 26.44 -13.38
N LYS A 152 -20.25 26.33 -14.54
CA LYS A 152 -21.72 26.28 -14.65
C LYS A 152 -22.30 24.85 -14.62
N ASN A 153 -21.48 23.85 -14.91
CA ASN A 153 -21.95 22.48 -15.00
C ASN A 153 -21.26 21.56 -13.99
N VAL A 154 -21.88 21.45 -12.83
CA VAL A 154 -21.40 20.60 -11.71
C VAL A 154 -21.20 19.14 -12.13
N GLY A 155 -22.07 18.60 -12.99
CA GLY A 155 -21.96 17.23 -13.47
C GLY A 155 -20.69 16.98 -14.29
N LEU A 156 -20.34 17.93 -15.16
CA LEU A 156 -19.11 17.83 -15.99
C LEU A 156 -17.86 17.95 -15.11
N SER A 157 -17.82 18.93 -14.21
CA SER A 157 -16.69 19.15 -13.30
C SER A 157 -16.50 17.97 -12.35
N SER A 158 -17.59 17.38 -11.85
CA SER A 158 -17.52 16.19 -10.99
C SER A 158 -16.97 14.96 -11.72
N LYS A 159 -17.26 14.77 -13.02
CA LYS A 159 -16.69 13.68 -13.83
C LYS A 159 -15.20 13.89 -14.08
N LEU A 160 -14.80 15.12 -14.36
CA LEU A 160 -13.38 15.46 -14.55
C LEU A 160 -12.59 15.29 -13.26
N LEU A 161 -13.11 15.75 -12.14
CA LEU A 161 -12.57 15.57 -10.80
C LEU A 161 -12.38 14.08 -10.48
N ARG A 162 -13.43 13.28 -10.71
CA ARG A 162 -13.40 11.83 -10.49
C ARG A 162 -12.34 11.14 -11.36
N LEU A 163 -12.17 11.55 -12.61
CA LEU A 163 -11.12 11.02 -13.49
C LEU A 163 -9.72 11.32 -12.94
N TYR A 164 -9.45 12.57 -12.55
CA TYR A 164 -8.15 12.93 -11.98
C TYR A 164 -7.87 12.22 -10.66
N ALA A 165 -8.85 12.17 -9.77
CA ALA A 165 -8.73 11.49 -8.48
C ALA A 165 -8.42 9.99 -8.65
N LEU A 166 -9.13 9.29 -9.57
CA LEU A 166 -8.92 7.85 -9.82
C LEU A 166 -7.54 7.56 -10.44
N CYS A 167 -7.05 8.46 -11.31
CA CYS A 167 -5.76 8.30 -11.96
C CYS A 167 -4.58 8.81 -11.13
N GLY A 168 -4.77 9.13 -9.86
CA GLY A 168 -3.72 9.55 -8.94
C GLY A 168 -3.24 11.00 -9.10
N HIS A 169 -3.89 11.80 -9.96
CA HIS A 169 -3.59 13.21 -10.14
C HIS A 169 -4.38 14.09 -9.18
N ILE A 170 -4.17 13.87 -7.87
CA ILE A 170 -4.99 14.47 -6.82
C ILE A 170 -4.90 16.00 -6.78
N ASP A 171 -3.74 16.58 -7.09
CA ASP A 171 -3.58 18.04 -7.15
C ASP A 171 -4.50 18.66 -8.20
N LYS A 172 -4.57 18.04 -9.40
CA LYS A 172 -5.47 18.52 -10.48
C LYS A 172 -6.95 18.29 -10.12
N ALA A 173 -7.25 17.20 -9.41
CA ALA A 173 -8.61 16.97 -8.93
C ALA A 173 -9.02 18.08 -7.92
N HIS A 174 -8.10 18.48 -7.05
CA HIS A 174 -8.32 19.55 -6.09
C HIS A 174 -8.48 20.92 -6.77
N ASP A 175 -7.64 21.21 -7.79
CA ASP A 175 -7.78 22.45 -8.57
C ASP A 175 -9.17 22.54 -9.23
N VAL A 176 -9.66 21.44 -9.82
CA VAL A 176 -11.02 21.39 -10.40
C VAL A 176 -12.09 21.58 -9.33
N PHE A 177 -11.90 21.00 -8.14
CA PHE A 177 -12.83 21.15 -7.02
C PHE A 177 -12.89 22.59 -6.52
N ASP A 178 -11.75 23.27 -6.38
CA ASP A 178 -11.66 24.65 -5.94
C ASP A 178 -12.28 25.63 -6.94
N GLU A 179 -12.29 25.26 -8.23
CA GLU A 179 -12.95 26.06 -9.29
C GLU A 179 -14.47 25.89 -9.32
N MET A 180 -15.02 24.84 -8.69
CA MET A 180 -16.48 24.61 -8.63
C MET A 180 -17.16 25.66 -7.76
N SER A 181 -18.39 26.01 -8.12
CA SER A 181 -19.22 26.93 -7.31
C SER A 181 -19.52 26.29 -5.95
N LYS A 182 -19.14 26.96 -4.86
CA LYS A 182 -19.37 26.45 -3.49
C LYS A 182 -20.84 26.13 -3.17
N ARG A 183 -21.79 26.78 -3.86
CA ARG A 183 -23.22 26.54 -3.65
C ARG A 183 -23.75 25.25 -4.26
N ASP A 184 -23.03 24.72 -5.23
CA ASP A 184 -23.50 23.61 -6.07
C ASP A 184 -22.66 22.34 -5.87
N ILE A 185 -21.67 22.34 -4.95
CA ILE A 185 -20.82 21.19 -4.69
C ILE A 185 -21.67 20.07 -4.06
N SER A 186 -21.86 18.99 -4.82
CA SER A 186 -22.61 17.82 -4.36
C SER A 186 -21.74 16.88 -3.52
N ALA A 187 -22.36 16.03 -2.69
CA ALA A 187 -21.68 14.96 -1.96
C ALA A 187 -20.80 14.07 -2.89
N PHE A 188 -21.18 13.93 -4.18
CA PHE A 188 -20.42 13.17 -5.16
C PHE A 188 -19.01 13.74 -5.41
N ALA A 189 -18.85 15.07 -5.46
CA ALA A 189 -17.54 15.69 -5.66
C ALA A 189 -16.63 15.46 -4.45
N TRP A 190 -17.17 15.66 -3.23
CA TRP A 190 -16.48 15.33 -1.98
C TRP A 190 -16.08 13.86 -1.91
N ASN A 191 -17.02 12.97 -2.21
CA ASN A 191 -16.79 11.52 -2.22
C ASN A 191 -15.67 11.12 -3.21
N SER A 192 -15.56 11.81 -4.33
CA SER A 192 -14.52 11.54 -5.33
C SER A 192 -13.13 11.95 -4.85
N LEU A 193 -13.00 13.11 -4.18
CA LEU A 193 -11.74 13.52 -3.55
C LEU A 193 -11.36 12.62 -2.37
N ILE A 194 -12.30 12.34 -1.47
CA ILE A 194 -12.06 11.44 -0.33
C ILE A 194 -11.56 10.08 -0.83
N SER A 195 -12.18 9.53 -1.89
CA SER A 195 -11.70 8.29 -2.51
C SER A 195 -10.29 8.44 -3.07
N GLY A 196 -10.00 9.50 -3.81
CA GLY A 196 -8.68 9.72 -4.42
C GLY A 196 -7.56 9.78 -3.38
N TYR A 197 -7.76 10.57 -2.32
CA TYR A 197 -6.81 10.63 -1.21
C TYR A 197 -6.64 9.29 -0.49
N THR A 198 -7.75 8.55 -0.28
CA THR A 198 -7.71 7.23 0.37
C THR A 198 -6.95 6.20 -0.48
N GLU A 199 -7.14 6.18 -1.81
CA GLU A 199 -6.43 5.25 -2.70
C GLU A 199 -4.94 5.56 -2.79
N LEU A 200 -4.54 6.81 -2.63
CA LEU A 200 -3.13 7.21 -2.55
C LEU A 200 -2.50 6.98 -1.16
N GLY A 201 -3.25 6.41 -0.21
CA GLY A 201 -2.79 6.21 1.16
C GLY A 201 -2.75 7.48 2.02
N GLN A 202 -3.19 8.62 1.49
CA GLN A 202 -3.26 9.91 2.20
C GLN A 202 -4.54 9.99 3.04
N CYS A 203 -4.69 9.02 3.97
CA CYS A 203 -5.92 8.82 4.72
C CYS A 203 -6.26 9.98 5.67
N GLU A 204 -5.26 10.68 6.19
CA GLU A 204 -5.46 11.85 7.05
C GLU A 204 -6.07 13.03 6.28
N ASP A 205 -5.62 13.24 5.03
CA ASP A 205 -6.16 14.29 4.17
C ASP A 205 -7.60 13.95 3.73
N ALA A 206 -7.87 12.65 3.47
CA ALA A 206 -9.25 12.19 3.21
C ALA A 206 -10.19 12.45 4.40
N MET A 207 -9.71 12.26 5.63
CA MET A 207 -10.49 12.57 6.84
C MET A 207 -10.69 14.09 7.03
N ALA A 208 -9.67 14.90 6.74
CA ALA A 208 -9.79 16.34 6.78
C ALA A 208 -10.87 16.86 5.82
N LEU A 209 -10.92 16.30 4.61
CA LEU A 209 -11.99 16.61 3.62
C LEU A 209 -13.38 16.19 4.11
N TYR A 210 -13.50 15.05 4.78
CA TYR A 210 -14.78 14.63 5.35
C TYR A 210 -15.30 15.62 6.39
N PHE A 211 -14.45 16.09 7.30
CA PHE A 211 -14.86 17.10 8.30
C PHE A 211 -15.15 18.44 7.65
N GLN A 212 -14.39 18.85 6.65
CA GLN A 212 -14.65 20.05 5.88
C GLN A 212 -16.00 19.99 5.15
N MET A 213 -16.36 18.83 4.57
CA MET A 213 -17.66 18.59 3.96
C MET A 213 -18.81 18.86 4.94
N GLU A 214 -18.68 18.39 6.21
CA GLU A 214 -19.68 18.64 7.25
C GLU A 214 -19.72 20.13 7.68
N GLU A 215 -18.57 20.78 7.79
CA GLU A 215 -18.46 22.21 8.12
C GLU A 215 -19.10 23.12 7.04
N GLU A 216 -18.98 22.72 5.76
CA GLU A 216 -19.62 23.43 4.64
C GLU A 216 -21.11 23.10 4.49
N GLY A 217 -21.65 22.26 5.37
CA GLY A 217 -23.08 21.90 5.42
C GLY A 217 -23.54 20.90 4.36
N VAL A 218 -22.60 20.20 3.70
CA VAL A 218 -22.92 19.14 2.76
C VAL A 218 -23.13 17.84 3.54
N GLU A 219 -24.32 17.25 3.44
CA GLU A 219 -24.67 16.05 4.21
C GLU A 219 -23.99 14.79 3.63
N PRO A 220 -23.27 14.01 4.47
CA PRO A 220 -22.76 12.71 4.09
C PRO A 220 -23.88 11.73 3.73
N ASP A 221 -23.70 10.97 2.68
CA ASP A 221 -24.64 9.97 2.17
C ASP A 221 -24.16 8.52 2.39
N ALA A 222 -24.95 7.53 1.96
CA ALA A 222 -24.60 6.11 2.03
C ALA A 222 -23.32 5.76 1.25
N PHE A 223 -22.90 6.60 0.32
CA PHE A 223 -21.66 6.42 -0.43
C PHE A 223 -20.46 7.13 0.21
N THR A 224 -20.70 8.16 1.03
CA THR A 224 -19.66 8.86 1.79
C THR A 224 -19.07 7.96 2.87
N PHE A 225 -19.93 7.36 3.70
CA PHE A 225 -19.49 6.62 4.87
C PHE A 225 -18.53 5.46 4.55
N PRO A 226 -18.77 4.60 3.54
CA PRO A 226 -17.81 3.52 3.22
C PRO A 226 -16.42 4.02 2.84
N ARG A 227 -16.33 5.18 2.15
CA ARG A 227 -15.04 5.79 1.77
C ARG A 227 -14.29 6.34 2.96
N VAL A 228 -15.00 7.07 3.82
CA VAL A 228 -14.46 7.64 5.05
C VAL A 228 -14.02 6.52 6.01
N LEU A 229 -14.82 5.47 6.17
CA LEU A 229 -14.46 4.30 6.98
C LEU A 229 -13.24 3.56 6.42
N LYS A 230 -13.09 3.48 5.09
CA LYS A 230 -11.88 2.94 4.46
C LYS A 230 -10.65 3.77 4.82
N ALA A 231 -10.76 5.11 4.82
CA ALA A 231 -9.69 6.01 5.26
C ALA A 231 -9.37 5.83 6.75
N CYS A 232 -10.39 5.70 7.62
CA CYS A 232 -10.18 5.38 9.05
C CYS A 232 -9.41 4.08 9.24
N GLY A 233 -9.75 3.04 8.48
CA GLY A 233 -9.01 1.77 8.47
C GLY A 233 -7.57 1.90 7.99
N GLY A 234 -7.28 2.84 7.07
CA GLY A 234 -5.93 3.16 6.62
C GLY A 234 -5.09 3.88 7.68
N ILE A 235 -5.71 4.76 8.48
CA ILE A 235 -5.05 5.42 9.62
C ILE A 235 -4.76 4.42 10.75
N GLY A 236 -5.62 3.41 10.93
CA GLY A 236 -5.46 2.39 11.96
C GLY A 236 -5.83 2.83 13.38
N LEU A 237 -6.37 4.03 13.58
CA LEU A 237 -6.74 4.55 14.90
C LEU A 237 -8.22 4.27 15.21
N VAL A 238 -8.48 3.34 16.12
CA VAL A 238 -9.85 2.94 16.54
C VAL A 238 -10.72 4.15 16.93
N ARG A 239 -10.16 5.13 17.64
CA ARG A 239 -10.91 6.32 18.11
C ARG A 239 -11.50 7.14 16.97
N VAL A 240 -10.74 7.30 15.87
CA VAL A 240 -11.21 8.01 14.67
C VAL A 240 -12.38 7.25 14.02
N GLY A 241 -12.25 5.92 13.90
CA GLY A 241 -13.31 5.07 13.38
C GLY A 241 -14.58 5.07 14.25
N GLU A 242 -14.44 5.14 15.57
CA GLU A 242 -15.58 5.25 16.50
C GLU A 242 -16.33 6.57 16.36
N GLU A 243 -15.62 7.68 16.09
CA GLU A 243 -16.26 8.97 15.82
C GLU A 243 -17.13 8.91 14.57
N VAL A 244 -16.55 8.40 13.47
CA VAL A 244 -17.30 8.22 12.21
C VAL A 244 -18.47 7.25 12.41
N HIS A 245 -18.30 6.17 13.18
CA HIS A 245 -19.40 5.25 13.50
C HIS A 245 -20.54 5.96 14.24
N ARG A 246 -20.23 6.87 15.17
CA ARG A 246 -21.27 7.68 15.82
C ARG A 246 -22.00 8.59 14.82
N HIS A 247 -21.30 9.16 13.84
CA HIS A 247 -21.92 9.93 12.77
C HIS A 247 -22.83 9.07 11.90
N VAL A 248 -22.40 7.86 11.52
CA VAL A 248 -23.23 6.86 10.82
C VAL A 248 -24.57 6.63 11.55
N VAL A 249 -24.50 6.40 12.87
CA VAL A 249 -25.69 6.15 13.69
C VAL A 249 -26.59 7.40 13.76
N ARG A 250 -26.03 8.59 13.99
CA ARG A 250 -26.78 9.85 14.07
C ARG A 250 -27.49 10.20 12.76
N ARG A 251 -26.87 9.86 11.61
CA ARG A 251 -27.43 10.12 10.28
C ARG A 251 -28.39 9.03 9.80
N GLY A 252 -28.63 7.98 10.60
CA GLY A 252 -29.60 6.92 10.30
C GLY A 252 -29.12 5.80 9.38
N PHE A 253 -27.80 5.69 9.11
CA PHE A 253 -27.21 4.65 8.26
C PHE A 253 -26.77 3.39 9.03
N ALA A 254 -27.17 3.24 10.28
CA ALA A 254 -26.76 2.14 11.16
C ALA A 254 -27.18 0.73 10.66
N ASN A 255 -28.15 0.64 9.74
CA ASN A 255 -28.66 -0.60 9.16
C ASN A 255 -28.38 -0.71 7.65
N ASP A 256 -27.62 0.21 7.07
CA ASP A 256 -27.24 0.13 5.67
C ASP A 256 -26.17 -0.95 5.47
N GLY A 257 -26.40 -1.91 4.56
CA GLY A 257 -25.52 -3.06 4.36
C GLY A 257 -24.12 -2.67 3.89
N PHE A 258 -23.99 -1.66 3.00
CA PHE A 258 -22.69 -1.19 2.52
C PHE A 258 -21.90 -0.51 3.64
N VAL A 259 -22.59 0.26 4.48
CA VAL A 259 -21.96 0.94 5.62
C VAL A 259 -21.55 -0.07 6.69
N LEU A 260 -22.40 -1.08 6.96
CA LEU A 260 -22.06 -2.15 7.91
C LEU A 260 -20.83 -2.96 7.46
N ASN A 261 -20.75 -3.31 6.18
CA ASN A 261 -19.57 -3.99 5.62
C ASN A 261 -18.30 -3.14 5.79
N ALA A 262 -18.39 -1.84 5.53
CA ALA A 262 -17.27 -0.91 5.71
C ALA A 262 -16.88 -0.74 7.19
N LEU A 263 -17.84 -0.78 8.12
CA LEU A 263 -17.57 -0.77 9.57
C LEU A 263 -16.86 -2.05 10.02
N VAL A 264 -17.25 -3.21 9.50
CA VAL A 264 -16.55 -4.48 9.78
C VAL A 264 -15.09 -4.39 9.34
N ASP A 265 -14.83 -3.97 8.10
CA ASP A 265 -13.48 -3.82 7.56
C ASP A 265 -12.65 -2.78 8.35
N MET A 266 -13.26 -1.64 8.67
CA MET A 266 -12.62 -0.56 9.45
C MET A 266 -12.18 -1.06 10.83
N TYR A 267 -13.09 -1.66 11.61
CA TYR A 267 -12.75 -2.16 12.94
C TYR A 267 -11.71 -3.27 12.91
N ALA A 268 -11.81 -4.18 11.93
CA ALA A 268 -10.80 -5.21 11.72
C ALA A 268 -9.42 -4.61 11.40
N LYS A 269 -9.34 -3.57 10.56
CA LYS A 269 -8.07 -2.89 10.23
C LYS A 269 -7.50 -2.10 11.40
N CYS A 270 -8.36 -1.52 12.22
CA CYS A 270 -7.94 -0.77 13.42
C CYS A 270 -7.59 -1.67 14.63
N GLY A 271 -7.69 -2.99 14.53
CA GLY A 271 -7.31 -3.92 15.60
C GLY A 271 -8.45 -4.35 16.53
N ASP A 272 -9.67 -3.82 16.39
CA ASP A 272 -10.82 -4.19 17.23
C ASP A 272 -11.68 -5.26 16.53
N ILE A 273 -11.12 -6.46 16.43
CA ILE A 273 -11.79 -7.60 15.78
C ILE A 273 -13.07 -8.02 16.50
N VAL A 274 -13.16 -7.76 17.81
CA VAL A 274 -14.35 -8.08 18.61
C VAL A 274 -15.53 -7.20 18.22
N LYS A 275 -15.30 -5.89 18.01
CA LYS A 275 -16.35 -5.00 17.47
C LYS A 275 -16.70 -5.33 16.04
N ALA A 276 -15.71 -5.63 15.20
CA ALA A 276 -15.94 -6.09 13.83
C ALA A 276 -16.90 -7.28 13.82
N ARG A 277 -16.65 -8.31 14.64
CA ARG A 277 -17.53 -9.49 14.77
C ARG A 277 -18.93 -9.12 15.23
N LYS A 278 -19.09 -8.27 16.24
CA LYS A 278 -20.40 -7.82 16.73
C LYS A 278 -21.22 -7.10 15.66
N ILE A 279 -20.57 -6.35 14.78
CA ILE A 279 -21.24 -5.65 13.66
C ILE A 279 -21.61 -6.66 12.58
N PHE A 280 -20.71 -7.57 12.24
CA PHE A 280 -20.97 -8.65 11.29
C PHE A 280 -22.18 -9.49 11.69
N ASP A 281 -22.30 -9.83 12.98
CA ASP A 281 -23.45 -10.61 13.50
C ASP A 281 -24.79 -9.86 13.42
N LYS A 282 -24.77 -8.51 13.36
CA LYS A 282 -25.98 -7.69 13.15
C LYS A 282 -26.43 -7.64 11.70
N ILE A 283 -25.59 -8.00 10.75
CA ILE A 283 -25.96 -7.99 9.33
C ILE A 283 -26.97 -9.11 9.09
N THR A 284 -28.21 -8.73 8.81
CA THR A 284 -29.32 -9.69 8.60
C THR A 284 -29.29 -10.34 7.21
N SER A 285 -28.81 -9.62 6.21
CA SER A 285 -28.64 -10.12 4.83
C SER A 285 -27.18 -9.96 4.45
N ARG A 286 -26.39 -11.00 4.77
CA ARG A 286 -24.97 -11.02 4.42
C ARG A 286 -24.81 -11.24 2.92
N ASP A 287 -23.75 -10.68 2.36
CA ASP A 287 -23.29 -10.90 1.00
C ASP A 287 -21.83 -11.38 0.99
N LEU A 288 -21.25 -11.65 -0.16
CA LEU A 288 -19.86 -12.07 -0.26
C LEU A 288 -18.89 -11.03 0.32
N VAL A 289 -19.25 -9.74 0.25
CA VAL A 289 -18.42 -8.65 0.80
C VAL A 289 -18.37 -8.73 2.33
N SER A 290 -19.53 -8.98 2.96
CA SER A 290 -19.61 -9.16 4.44
C SER A 290 -18.72 -10.31 4.91
N TRP A 291 -18.85 -11.47 4.24
CA TRP A 291 -18.08 -12.66 4.56
C TRP A 291 -16.57 -12.43 4.37
N ASN A 292 -16.18 -11.85 3.23
CA ASN A 292 -14.79 -11.56 2.92
C ASN A 292 -14.16 -10.53 3.88
N ALA A 293 -14.91 -9.50 4.29
CA ALA A 293 -14.43 -8.51 5.24
C ALA A 293 -14.10 -9.16 6.59
N MET A 294 -15.00 -10.01 7.11
CA MET A 294 -14.77 -10.68 8.40
C MET A 294 -13.66 -11.73 8.31
N LEU A 295 -13.64 -12.51 7.22
CA LEU A 295 -12.60 -13.50 6.95
C LEU A 295 -11.20 -12.86 6.90
N THR A 296 -11.07 -11.80 6.11
CA THR A 296 -9.82 -11.04 5.99
C THR A 296 -9.40 -10.42 7.33
N GLY A 297 -10.37 -9.94 8.10
CA GLY A 297 -10.15 -9.44 9.44
C GLY A 297 -9.52 -10.48 10.36
N TYR A 298 -10.08 -11.67 10.44
CA TYR A 298 -9.52 -12.76 11.26
C TYR A 298 -8.12 -13.19 10.78
N VAL A 299 -7.93 -13.34 9.47
CA VAL A 299 -6.64 -13.70 8.88
C VAL A 299 -5.56 -12.66 9.21
N ARG A 300 -5.89 -11.38 9.11
CA ARG A 300 -4.96 -10.28 9.43
C ARG A 300 -4.49 -10.32 10.89
N HIS A 301 -5.36 -10.74 11.80
CA HIS A 301 -5.05 -10.87 13.23
C HIS A 301 -4.46 -12.25 13.62
N GLY A 302 -4.17 -13.11 12.64
CA GLY A 302 -3.62 -14.44 12.89
C GLY A 302 -4.61 -15.41 13.56
N LEU A 303 -5.90 -15.07 13.60
CA LEU A 303 -6.97 -15.85 14.22
C LEU A 303 -7.48 -16.90 13.22
N LEU A 304 -6.62 -17.90 12.92
CA LEU A 304 -6.89 -18.89 11.90
C LEU A 304 -8.09 -19.80 12.20
N VAL A 305 -8.32 -20.12 13.46
CA VAL A 305 -9.44 -20.98 13.88
C VAL A 305 -10.77 -20.29 13.59
N GLU A 306 -10.87 -19.01 13.95
CA GLU A 306 -12.04 -18.18 13.72
C GLU A 306 -12.25 -17.92 12.22
N ALA A 307 -11.15 -17.77 11.45
CA ALA A 307 -11.22 -17.64 9.99
C ALA A 307 -11.76 -18.92 9.34
N LEU A 308 -11.33 -20.10 9.79
CA LEU A 308 -11.85 -21.39 9.32
C LEU A 308 -13.33 -21.57 9.70
N ASP A 309 -13.73 -21.14 10.89
CA ASP A 309 -15.11 -21.21 11.34
C ASP A 309 -16.03 -20.31 10.49
N ILE A 310 -15.63 -19.06 10.24
CA ILE A 310 -16.36 -18.14 9.33
C ILE A 310 -16.45 -18.69 7.92
N PHE A 311 -15.37 -19.27 7.41
CA PHE A 311 -15.38 -19.90 6.07
C PHE A 311 -16.33 -21.11 6.04
N GLY A 312 -16.38 -21.91 7.12
CA GLY A 312 -17.32 -23.00 7.28
C GLY A 312 -18.77 -22.52 7.37
N GLN A 313 -19.05 -21.47 8.13
CA GLN A 313 -20.39 -20.85 8.22
C GLN A 313 -20.87 -20.32 6.86
N MET A 314 -19.98 -19.63 6.11
CA MET A 314 -20.27 -19.15 4.75
C MET A 314 -20.76 -20.30 3.85
N LEU A 315 -20.07 -21.45 3.86
CA LEU A 315 -20.46 -22.63 3.10
C LEU A 315 -21.79 -23.25 3.57
N GLN A 316 -22.03 -23.28 4.89
CA GLN A 316 -23.28 -23.81 5.48
C GLN A 316 -24.50 -22.93 5.14
N GLU A 317 -24.31 -21.60 5.07
CA GLU A 317 -25.35 -20.66 4.63
C GLU A 317 -25.57 -20.69 3.11
N GLY A 318 -24.82 -21.54 2.38
CA GLY A 318 -24.98 -21.74 0.93
C GLY A 318 -24.26 -20.72 0.05
N TYR A 319 -23.39 -19.90 0.62
CA TYR A 319 -22.56 -18.99 -0.16
C TYR A 319 -21.37 -19.74 -0.77
N GLU A 320 -21.15 -19.54 -2.06
CA GLU A 320 -19.97 -20.06 -2.72
C GLU A 320 -18.80 -19.08 -2.55
N PRO A 321 -17.66 -19.51 -1.92
CA PRO A 321 -16.51 -18.67 -1.76
C PRO A 321 -15.97 -18.19 -3.12
N ASP A 322 -15.71 -16.90 -3.23
CA ASP A 322 -15.08 -16.30 -4.39
C ASP A 322 -13.54 -16.42 -4.34
N SER A 323 -12.88 -15.90 -5.36
CA SER A 323 -11.42 -15.93 -5.43
C SER A 323 -10.74 -15.18 -4.27
N VAL A 324 -11.40 -14.16 -3.71
CA VAL A 324 -10.88 -13.38 -2.58
C VAL A 324 -10.88 -14.23 -1.32
N ALA A 325 -12.02 -14.87 -0.97
CA ALA A 325 -12.13 -15.76 0.16
C ALA A 325 -11.12 -16.92 0.11
N ILE A 326 -11.03 -17.57 -1.07
CA ILE A 326 -10.13 -18.71 -1.26
C ILE A 326 -8.66 -18.28 -1.15
N SER A 327 -8.27 -17.18 -1.81
CA SER A 327 -6.89 -16.67 -1.76
C SER A 327 -6.49 -16.23 -0.35
N THR A 328 -7.39 -15.56 0.37
CA THR A 328 -7.18 -15.15 1.76
C THR A 328 -6.97 -16.37 2.65
N MET A 329 -7.80 -17.39 2.52
CA MET A 329 -7.63 -18.64 3.27
C MET A 329 -6.32 -19.34 2.91
N LEU A 330 -5.99 -19.51 1.62
CA LEU A 330 -4.74 -20.14 1.19
C LEU A 330 -3.52 -19.46 1.82
N THR A 331 -3.46 -18.14 1.76
CA THR A 331 -2.30 -17.37 2.27
C THR A 331 -2.16 -17.40 3.79
N SER A 332 -3.25 -17.64 4.52
CA SER A 332 -3.27 -17.72 5.98
C SER A 332 -2.81 -19.08 6.54
N LEU A 333 -2.83 -20.14 5.71
CA LEU A 333 -2.53 -21.49 6.19
C LEU A 333 -1.04 -21.66 6.52
N SER A 334 -0.75 -21.95 7.79
CA SER A 334 0.60 -22.16 8.30
C SER A 334 1.13 -23.59 8.07
N SER A 335 0.29 -24.52 7.60
CA SER A 335 0.69 -25.91 7.36
C SER A 335 0.20 -26.44 6.01
N LEU A 336 0.96 -27.38 5.46
CA LEU A 336 0.72 -27.91 4.10
C LEU A 336 -0.58 -28.73 4.00
N LYS A 337 -0.97 -29.46 5.07
CA LYS A 337 -2.13 -30.38 5.00
C LYS A 337 -3.45 -29.66 4.73
N PRO A 338 -3.84 -28.61 5.45
CA PRO A 338 -5.03 -27.81 5.11
C PRO A 338 -4.94 -27.16 3.72
N ALA A 339 -3.73 -26.70 3.33
CA ALA A 339 -3.54 -26.12 2.01
C ALA A 339 -3.82 -27.13 0.88
N LEU A 340 -3.40 -28.38 1.04
CA LEU A 340 -3.72 -29.46 0.11
C LEU A 340 -5.21 -29.79 0.08
N GLN A 341 -5.90 -29.72 1.21
CA GLN A 341 -7.35 -29.96 1.28
C GLN A 341 -8.11 -28.85 0.53
N LEU A 342 -7.72 -27.60 0.75
CA LEU A 342 -8.33 -26.46 0.06
C LEU A 342 -8.00 -26.48 -1.44
N HIS A 343 -6.76 -26.84 -1.83
CA HIS A 343 -6.41 -27.03 -3.24
C HIS A 343 -7.25 -28.14 -3.89
N ALA A 344 -7.44 -29.28 -3.21
CA ALA A 344 -8.30 -30.35 -3.72
C ALA A 344 -9.78 -29.89 -3.85
N TRP A 345 -10.24 -28.98 -2.99
CA TRP A 345 -11.57 -28.36 -3.11
C TRP A 345 -11.63 -27.43 -4.32
N VAL A 346 -10.60 -26.58 -4.53
CA VAL A 346 -10.44 -25.68 -5.70
C VAL A 346 -10.50 -26.48 -7.01
N LEU A 347 -9.75 -27.59 -7.11
CA LEU A 347 -9.75 -28.48 -8.29
C LEU A 347 -11.14 -29.05 -8.58
N ARG A 348 -11.86 -29.52 -7.56
CA ARG A 348 -13.23 -30.08 -7.75
C ARG A 348 -14.25 -29.06 -8.21
N ARG A 349 -14.00 -27.77 -7.99
CA ARG A 349 -14.86 -26.65 -8.40
C ARG A 349 -14.44 -25.99 -9.70
N GLY A 350 -13.31 -26.39 -10.29
CA GLY A 350 -12.81 -25.82 -11.53
C GLY A 350 -12.24 -24.43 -11.39
N PHE A 351 -11.78 -24.04 -10.19
CA PHE A 351 -11.18 -22.73 -9.91
C PHE A 351 -9.65 -22.70 -10.04
N GLU A 352 -9.02 -23.81 -10.44
CA GLU A 352 -7.55 -23.96 -10.46
C GLU A 352 -6.83 -22.94 -11.34
N TRP A 353 -7.50 -22.44 -12.37
CA TRP A 353 -6.94 -21.46 -13.31
C TRP A 353 -7.41 -20.03 -13.06
N ASN A 354 -8.12 -19.80 -11.96
CA ASN A 354 -8.33 -18.42 -11.52
C ASN A 354 -6.98 -17.82 -11.10
N LEU A 355 -6.63 -16.67 -11.69
CA LEU A 355 -5.31 -16.05 -11.55
C LEU A 355 -4.91 -15.82 -10.08
N SER A 356 -5.82 -15.25 -9.29
CA SER A 356 -5.60 -14.95 -7.88
C SER A 356 -5.38 -16.21 -7.04
N ILE A 357 -6.17 -17.26 -7.31
CA ILE A 357 -6.07 -18.54 -6.60
C ILE A 357 -4.77 -19.26 -6.98
N ALA A 358 -4.44 -19.31 -8.28
CA ALA A 358 -3.21 -19.94 -8.77
C ALA A 358 -1.97 -19.24 -8.20
N ASN A 359 -1.95 -17.90 -8.17
CA ASN A 359 -0.89 -17.11 -7.57
C ASN A 359 -0.75 -17.42 -6.06
N SER A 360 -1.87 -17.50 -5.33
CA SER A 360 -1.87 -17.87 -3.91
C SER A 360 -1.36 -19.29 -3.67
N LEU A 361 -1.71 -20.25 -4.53
CA LEU A 361 -1.21 -21.62 -4.45
C LEU A 361 0.30 -21.71 -4.70
N ILE A 362 0.85 -20.93 -5.66
CA ILE A 362 2.29 -20.83 -5.89
C ILE A 362 2.99 -20.36 -4.61
N VAL A 363 2.49 -19.27 -3.99
CA VAL A 363 3.05 -18.73 -2.75
C VAL A 363 2.98 -19.76 -1.60
N VAL A 364 1.85 -20.45 -1.44
CA VAL A 364 1.68 -21.46 -0.39
C VAL A 364 2.64 -22.64 -0.57
N TYR A 365 2.72 -23.17 -1.77
CA TYR A 365 3.66 -24.29 -2.05
C TYR A 365 5.11 -23.88 -1.85
N SER A 366 5.47 -22.66 -2.26
CA SER A 366 6.80 -22.11 -2.04
C SER A 366 7.14 -22.00 -0.54
N LYS A 367 6.26 -21.40 0.25
CA LYS A 367 6.44 -21.29 1.72
C LYS A 367 6.64 -22.63 2.42
N HIS A 368 6.04 -23.68 1.90
CA HIS A 368 6.15 -25.03 2.46
C HIS A 368 7.25 -25.89 1.81
N GLY A 369 8.17 -25.29 1.05
CA GLY A 369 9.30 -25.98 0.42
C GLY A 369 8.88 -26.97 -0.70
N LYS A 370 7.70 -26.78 -1.30
CA LYS A 370 7.19 -27.60 -2.41
C LYS A 370 7.36 -26.87 -3.74
N LEU A 371 8.58 -26.43 -4.01
CA LEU A 371 8.93 -25.63 -5.18
C LEU A 371 8.54 -26.30 -6.49
N ASP A 372 8.71 -27.63 -6.59
CA ASP A 372 8.29 -28.39 -7.78
C ASP A 372 6.82 -28.19 -8.14
N ARG A 373 5.95 -28.16 -7.11
CA ARG A 373 4.51 -27.93 -7.32
C ARG A 373 4.20 -26.49 -7.71
N ALA A 374 4.91 -25.53 -7.12
CA ALA A 374 4.80 -24.12 -7.49
C ALA A 374 5.19 -23.91 -8.95
N CYS A 375 6.33 -24.48 -9.37
CA CYS A 375 6.80 -24.44 -10.75
C CYS A 375 5.84 -25.14 -11.72
N TRP A 376 5.27 -26.28 -11.31
CA TRP A 376 4.30 -27.00 -12.13
C TRP A 376 3.05 -26.13 -12.37
N LEU A 377 2.47 -25.54 -11.31
CA LEU A 377 1.32 -24.64 -11.43
C LEU A 377 1.65 -23.48 -12.37
N PHE A 378 2.76 -22.78 -12.12
CA PHE A 378 3.17 -21.64 -12.94
C PHE A 378 3.31 -22.01 -14.43
N LYS A 379 3.92 -23.17 -14.73
CA LYS A 379 4.09 -23.63 -16.12
C LYS A 379 2.77 -23.94 -16.82
N HIS A 380 1.76 -24.40 -16.09
CA HIS A 380 0.48 -24.83 -16.65
C HIS A 380 -0.61 -23.73 -16.60
N MET A 381 -0.33 -22.57 -15.98
CA MET A 381 -1.24 -21.43 -16.02
C MET A 381 -1.46 -20.98 -17.46
N PRO A 382 -2.74 -20.87 -17.91
CA PRO A 382 -3.07 -20.39 -19.26
C PRO A 382 -2.66 -18.94 -19.51
N GLU A 383 -2.85 -18.11 -18.49
CA GLU A 383 -2.48 -16.69 -18.49
C GLU A 383 -1.62 -16.39 -17.26
N ARG A 384 -0.67 -15.49 -17.43
CA ARG A 384 0.22 -15.01 -16.35
C ARG A 384 0.24 -13.50 -16.36
N ASP A 385 0.05 -12.91 -15.19
CA ASP A 385 0.20 -11.48 -14.97
C ASP A 385 1.49 -11.17 -14.19
N VAL A 386 1.72 -9.90 -13.90
CA VAL A 386 2.89 -9.45 -13.10
C VAL A 386 2.91 -10.14 -11.73
N VAL A 387 1.75 -10.36 -11.10
CA VAL A 387 1.66 -11.03 -9.80
C VAL A 387 2.07 -12.51 -9.90
N SER A 388 1.72 -13.19 -11.00
CA SER A 388 2.15 -14.58 -11.25
C SER A 388 3.67 -14.68 -11.35
N TRP A 389 4.28 -13.76 -12.13
CA TRP A 389 5.73 -13.68 -12.25
C TRP A 389 6.41 -13.33 -10.93
N ASN A 390 5.89 -12.34 -10.20
CA ASN A 390 6.43 -11.96 -8.88
C ASN A 390 6.34 -13.11 -7.88
N SER A 391 5.26 -13.90 -7.93
CA SER A 391 5.08 -15.07 -7.05
C SER A 391 6.13 -16.16 -7.29
N ILE A 392 6.43 -16.49 -8.57
CA ILE A 392 7.44 -17.51 -8.89
C ILE A 392 8.87 -16.99 -8.72
N ILE A 393 9.13 -15.72 -9.03
CA ILE A 393 10.42 -15.06 -8.79
C ILE A 393 10.73 -15.08 -7.29
N THR A 394 9.77 -14.67 -6.44
CA THR A 394 9.93 -14.71 -4.99
C THR A 394 10.13 -16.13 -4.46
N ALA A 395 9.48 -17.14 -5.07
CA ALA A 395 9.66 -18.54 -4.73
C ALA A 395 11.10 -19.02 -4.91
N HIS A 396 11.83 -18.44 -5.87
CA HIS A 396 13.25 -18.75 -6.18
C HIS A 396 14.22 -17.74 -5.55
N SER A 397 13.83 -17.00 -4.51
CA SER A 397 14.67 -15.94 -3.90
C SER A 397 16.02 -16.41 -3.35
N ARG A 398 16.24 -17.72 -3.21
CA ARG A 398 17.50 -18.35 -2.77
C ARG A 398 18.12 -19.26 -3.84
N ASP A 399 17.65 -19.17 -5.07
CA ASP A 399 18.09 -20.01 -6.18
C ASP A 399 18.57 -19.13 -7.33
N PRO A 400 19.75 -19.37 -7.92
CA PRO A 400 20.23 -18.65 -9.11
C PRO A 400 19.26 -18.67 -10.31
N GLU A 401 18.34 -19.63 -10.37
CA GLU A 401 17.27 -19.69 -11.38
C GLU A 401 16.35 -18.43 -11.38
N ILE A 402 16.40 -17.62 -10.36
CA ILE A 402 15.60 -16.38 -10.26
C ILE A 402 15.88 -15.43 -11.44
N LEU A 403 17.15 -15.30 -11.86
CA LEU A 403 17.53 -14.44 -13.00
C LEU A 403 16.88 -14.93 -14.30
N ARG A 404 16.82 -16.26 -14.49
CA ARG A 404 16.18 -16.87 -15.64
C ARG A 404 14.65 -16.62 -15.67
N TYR A 405 13.99 -16.65 -14.51
CA TYR A 405 12.56 -16.31 -14.44
C TYR A 405 12.32 -14.84 -14.77
N PHE A 406 13.21 -13.96 -14.37
CA PHE A 406 13.14 -12.56 -14.73
C PHE A 406 13.32 -12.35 -16.26
N GLU A 407 14.30 -13.01 -16.88
CA GLU A 407 14.49 -13.00 -18.33
C GLU A 407 13.24 -13.52 -19.06
N GLN A 408 12.66 -14.63 -18.60
CA GLN A 408 11.43 -15.18 -19.19
C GLN A 408 10.23 -14.21 -19.02
N MET A 409 10.16 -13.45 -17.92
CA MET A 409 9.15 -12.40 -17.75
C MET A 409 9.30 -11.32 -18.79
N GLU A 410 10.53 -10.85 -19.05
CA GLU A 410 10.82 -9.87 -20.09
C GLU A 410 10.46 -10.41 -21.49
N ASP A 411 10.87 -11.64 -21.81
CA ASP A 411 10.59 -12.31 -23.08
C ASP A 411 9.08 -12.52 -23.32
N SER A 412 8.30 -12.71 -22.25
CA SER A 412 6.84 -12.81 -22.35
C SER A 412 6.14 -11.49 -22.67
N GLY A 413 6.88 -10.37 -22.65
CA GLY A 413 6.34 -9.02 -22.80
C GLY A 413 5.64 -8.48 -21.56
N THR A 414 5.73 -9.18 -20.41
CA THR A 414 5.21 -8.69 -19.14
C THR A 414 6.17 -7.66 -18.56
N VAL A 415 5.70 -6.45 -18.33
CA VAL A 415 6.53 -5.36 -17.79
C VAL A 415 6.75 -5.55 -16.29
N PRO A 416 8.01 -5.67 -15.83
CA PRO A 416 8.33 -5.72 -14.40
C PRO A 416 7.88 -4.46 -13.66
N ASP A 417 7.42 -4.64 -12.44
CA ASP A 417 7.02 -3.56 -11.53
C ASP A 417 8.02 -3.36 -10.38
N SER A 418 7.73 -2.41 -9.49
CA SER A 418 8.53 -2.14 -8.29
C SER A 418 8.73 -3.37 -7.42
N ILE A 419 7.68 -4.21 -7.26
CA ILE A 419 7.74 -5.44 -6.45
C ILE A 419 8.64 -6.49 -7.10
N THR A 420 8.63 -6.59 -8.43
CA THR A 420 9.56 -7.46 -9.18
C THR A 420 11.01 -7.12 -8.84
N PHE A 421 11.36 -5.81 -8.86
CA PHE A 421 12.72 -5.38 -8.56
C PHE A 421 13.09 -5.56 -7.09
N VAL A 422 12.20 -5.34 -6.15
CA VAL A 422 12.45 -5.68 -4.73
C VAL A 422 12.79 -7.17 -4.59
N SER A 423 12.01 -8.06 -5.23
CA SER A 423 12.20 -9.51 -5.12
C SER A 423 13.54 -9.95 -5.70
N ILE A 424 13.90 -9.46 -6.90
CA ILE A 424 15.12 -9.88 -7.57
C ILE A 424 16.38 -9.27 -6.95
N LEU A 425 16.34 -8.01 -6.51
CA LEU A 425 17.46 -7.35 -5.81
C LEU A 425 17.70 -8.00 -4.45
N SER A 426 16.62 -8.35 -3.72
CA SER A 426 16.75 -9.11 -2.48
C SER A 426 17.42 -10.48 -2.70
N ALA A 427 17.07 -11.17 -3.78
CA ALA A 427 17.71 -12.43 -4.13
C ALA A 427 19.20 -12.24 -4.49
N CYS A 428 19.54 -11.22 -5.27
CA CYS A 428 20.93 -10.87 -5.53
C CYS A 428 21.72 -10.65 -4.24
N ALA A 429 21.11 -9.98 -3.24
CA ALA A 429 21.70 -9.77 -1.93
C ALA A 429 21.93 -11.10 -1.18
N HIS A 430 20.97 -12.03 -1.24
CA HIS A 430 21.12 -13.35 -0.62
C HIS A 430 22.15 -14.25 -1.30
N LEU A 431 22.28 -14.15 -2.61
CA LEU A 431 23.18 -14.95 -3.42
C LEU A 431 24.57 -14.33 -3.61
N GLY A 432 24.79 -13.09 -3.14
CA GLY A 432 26.05 -12.37 -3.31
C GLY A 432 26.33 -11.91 -4.75
N LEU A 433 25.29 -11.76 -5.58
CA LEU A 433 25.38 -11.41 -7.00
C LEU A 433 25.46 -9.87 -7.17
N VAL A 434 26.57 -9.26 -6.74
CA VAL A 434 26.73 -7.78 -6.73
C VAL A 434 26.56 -7.18 -8.11
N LYS A 435 27.28 -7.71 -9.13
CA LYS A 435 27.23 -7.17 -10.50
C LYS A 435 25.83 -7.25 -11.12
N ASP A 436 25.11 -8.35 -10.87
CA ASP A 436 23.75 -8.51 -11.37
C ASP A 436 22.79 -7.56 -10.66
N GLY A 437 22.94 -7.37 -9.33
CA GLY A 437 22.17 -6.41 -8.57
C GLY A 437 22.35 -4.97 -9.07
N GLU A 438 23.58 -4.54 -9.31
CA GLU A 438 23.89 -3.22 -9.89
C GLU A 438 23.29 -3.04 -11.29
N ARG A 439 23.42 -4.06 -12.13
CA ARG A 439 22.82 -4.09 -13.48
C ARG A 439 21.32 -3.95 -13.42
N LEU A 440 20.66 -4.74 -12.56
CA LEU A 440 19.21 -4.75 -12.40
C LEU A 440 18.69 -3.43 -11.81
N TYR A 441 19.39 -2.86 -10.82
CA TYR A 441 19.05 -1.57 -10.26
C TYR A 441 19.16 -0.43 -11.30
N SER A 442 20.21 -0.45 -12.12
CA SER A 442 20.39 0.48 -13.23
C SER A 442 19.29 0.31 -14.28
N MET A 443 18.91 -0.94 -14.60
CA MET A 443 17.85 -1.25 -15.55
C MET A 443 16.48 -0.81 -15.04
N MET A 444 16.18 -0.95 -13.76
CA MET A 444 14.96 -0.44 -13.12
C MET A 444 14.79 1.06 -13.37
N ARG A 445 15.84 1.85 -13.12
CA ARG A 445 15.80 3.31 -13.29
C ARG A 445 15.82 3.75 -14.75
N GLY A 446 16.65 3.14 -15.57
CA GLY A 446 16.89 3.53 -16.96
C GLY A 446 15.85 2.98 -17.93
N LYS A 447 15.70 1.67 -18.02
CA LYS A 447 14.80 0.99 -18.98
C LYS A 447 13.35 1.12 -18.58
N TYR A 448 13.04 0.85 -17.31
CA TYR A 448 11.66 0.79 -16.81
C TYR A 448 11.17 2.09 -16.21
N ARG A 449 12.06 3.06 -15.95
CA ARG A 449 11.76 4.37 -15.36
C ARG A 449 11.02 4.28 -14.03
N ILE A 450 11.34 3.24 -13.24
CA ILE A 450 10.81 3.05 -11.90
C ILE A 450 11.66 3.84 -10.93
N SER A 451 11.05 4.76 -10.19
CA SER A 451 11.71 5.50 -9.11
C SER A 451 11.96 4.55 -7.93
N PRO A 452 13.20 4.52 -7.40
CA PRO A 452 13.51 3.68 -6.25
C PRO A 452 12.68 4.06 -5.02
N ILE A 453 12.21 3.06 -4.30
CA ILE A 453 11.56 3.19 -2.99
C ILE A 453 12.49 2.66 -1.90
N MET A 454 12.09 2.83 -0.63
CA MET A 454 12.89 2.44 0.55
C MET A 454 13.38 0.99 0.47
N GLU A 455 12.52 0.07 0.03
CA GLU A 455 12.81 -1.35 -0.09
C GLU A 455 13.91 -1.65 -1.11
N HIS A 456 13.96 -0.91 -2.22
CA HIS A 456 15.03 -1.06 -3.22
C HIS A 456 16.38 -0.66 -2.65
N TYR A 457 16.43 0.47 -1.94
CA TYR A 457 17.67 0.93 -1.28
C TYR A 457 18.10 -0.04 -0.18
N ALA A 458 17.15 -0.57 0.61
CA ALA A 458 17.45 -1.58 1.62
C ALA A 458 18.05 -2.86 1.00
N CYS A 459 17.55 -3.29 -0.16
CA CYS A 459 18.12 -4.42 -0.89
C CYS A 459 19.54 -4.14 -1.38
N MET A 460 19.81 -2.93 -1.90
CA MET A 460 21.15 -2.55 -2.36
C MET A 460 22.15 -2.42 -1.20
N VAL A 461 21.75 -1.79 -0.11
CA VAL A 461 22.58 -1.71 1.11
C VAL A 461 22.89 -3.10 1.67
N ASN A 462 21.89 -3.99 1.69
CA ASN A 462 22.09 -5.38 2.12
C ASN A 462 23.00 -6.17 1.15
N LEU A 463 22.89 -5.92 -0.16
CA LEU A 463 23.74 -6.53 -1.19
C LEU A 463 25.22 -6.16 -0.98
N TYR A 464 25.50 -4.86 -0.91
CA TYR A 464 26.84 -4.36 -0.65
C TYR A 464 27.35 -4.78 0.74
N GLY A 465 26.48 -4.68 1.75
CA GLY A 465 26.83 -5.06 3.13
C GLY A 465 27.24 -6.53 3.25
N ARG A 466 26.51 -7.44 2.64
CA ARG A 466 26.86 -8.89 2.63
C ARG A 466 28.14 -9.19 1.85
N ALA A 467 28.41 -8.41 0.82
CA ALA A 467 29.63 -8.53 0.03
C ALA A 467 30.87 -7.90 0.71
N GLY A 468 30.72 -7.27 1.87
CA GLY A 468 31.80 -6.57 2.57
C GLY A 468 32.12 -5.18 2.02
N LEU A 469 31.35 -4.69 1.08
CA LEU A 469 31.47 -3.37 0.46
C LEU A 469 30.76 -2.32 1.32
N ILE A 470 31.25 -2.12 2.57
CA ILE A 470 30.56 -1.30 3.58
C ILE A 470 30.53 0.19 3.19
N ASN A 471 31.59 0.66 2.52
CA ASN A 471 31.67 2.05 2.07
C ASN A 471 30.63 2.33 0.97
N GLU A 472 30.45 1.42 0.03
CA GLU A 472 29.46 1.49 -1.05
C GLU A 472 28.04 1.40 -0.48
N ALA A 473 27.83 0.57 0.55
CA ALA A 473 26.56 0.50 1.27
C ALA A 473 26.23 1.86 1.93
N TYR A 474 27.21 2.47 2.59
CA TYR A 474 27.06 3.79 3.22
C TYR A 474 26.86 4.90 2.18
N ALA A 475 27.65 4.91 1.10
CA ALA A 475 27.49 5.87 -0.01
C ALA A 475 26.11 5.78 -0.67
N THR A 476 25.54 4.57 -0.76
CA THR A 476 24.16 4.38 -1.26
C THR A 476 23.16 5.19 -0.43
N ILE A 477 23.33 5.23 0.88
CA ILE A 477 22.44 5.97 1.80
C ILE A 477 22.63 7.48 1.68
N VAL A 478 23.90 7.93 1.69
CA VAL A 478 24.23 9.35 1.81
C VAL A 478 24.19 10.08 0.48
N GLU A 479 24.61 9.41 -0.61
CA GLU A 479 24.81 10.06 -1.91
C GLU A 479 23.71 9.71 -2.92
N THR A 480 23.09 8.51 -2.81
CA THR A 480 22.20 7.99 -3.85
C THR A 480 20.72 8.15 -3.50
N MET A 481 20.34 8.09 -2.23
CA MET A 481 18.95 8.22 -1.81
C MET A 481 18.43 9.65 -2.04
N GLU A 482 17.22 9.73 -2.59
CA GLU A 482 16.54 11.00 -2.88
C GLU A 482 15.66 11.48 -1.71
N PHE A 483 15.57 10.72 -0.63
CA PHE A 483 14.78 10.99 0.58
C PHE A 483 15.48 10.42 1.81
N GLU A 484 15.02 10.79 3.00
CA GLU A 484 15.63 10.35 4.27
C GLU A 484 15.53 8.82 4.44
N ALA A 485 16.67 8.21 4.81
CA ALA A 485 16.73 6.78 5.04
C ALA A 485 15.98 6.37 6.30
N GLY A 486 15.09 5.40 6.17
CA GLY A 486 14.34 4.84 7.28
C GLY A 486 15.11 3.76 8.07
N PRO A 487 14.50 3.26 9.16
CA PRO A 487 15.13 2.26 10.04
C PRO A 487 15.58 0.99 9.31
N THR A 488 14.84 0.54 8.32
CA THR A 488 15.15 -0.68 7.54
C THR A 488 16.50 -0.58 6.84
N VAL A 489 16.81 0.60 6.28
CA VAL A 489 18.06 0.82 5.53
C VAL A 489 19.25 0.96 6.49
N TRP A 490 19.09 1.77 7.55
CA TRP A 490 20.13 1.91 8.58
C TRP A 490 20.37 0.59 9.33
N GLY A 491 19.31 -0.18 9.60
CA GLY A 491 19.41 -1.50 10.22
C GLY A 491 20.18 -2.50 9.36
N ALA A 492 19.96 -2.50 8.04
CA ALA A 492 20.71 -3.33 7.10
C ALA A 492 22.22 -2.95 7.12
N LEU A 493 22.55 -1.66 7.17
CA LEU A 493 23.92 -1.19 7.27
C LEU A 493 24.56 -1.56 8.61
N LEU A 494 23.86 -1.37 9.73
CA LEU A 494 24.35 -1.74 11.06
C LEU A 494 24.66 -3.23 11.16
N TYR A 495 23.74 -4.07 10.61
CA TYR A 495 23.97 -5.51 10.56
C TYR A 495 25.17 -5.88 9.69
N ALA A 496 25.37 -5.20 8.56
CA ALA A 496 26.55 -5.40 7.72
C ALA A 496 27.84 -5.01 8.45
N CYS A 497 27.83 -3.91 9.21
CA CYS A 497 28.95 -3.50 10.05
C CYS A 497 29.28 -4.53 11.14
N LEU A 498 28.24 -5.20 11.70
CA LEU A 498 28.45 -6.31 12.64
C LEU A 498 29.15 -7.50 11.99
N LEU A 499 28.75 -7.88 10.77
CA LEU A 499 29.35 -9.01 10.05
C LEU A 499 30.83 -8.79 9.71
N HIS A 500 31.22 -7.55 9.42
CA HIS A 500 32.55 -7.21 8.94
C HIS A 500 33.41 -6.43 9.95
N GLY A 501 32.92 -6.22 11.17
CA GLY A 501 33.64 -5.55 12.25
C GLY A 501 33.94 -4.05 12.00
N ASN A 502 33.11 -3.38 11.17
CA ASN A 502 33.33 -1.97 10.88
C ASN A 502 32.69 -1.09 11.98
N VAL A 503 33.50 -0.61 12.90
CA VAL A 503 33.06 0.19 14.03
C VAL A 503 32.58 1.58 13.60
N ASN A 504 33.36 2.27 12.76
CA ASN A 504 33.12 3.68 12.45
C ASN A 504 31.77 3.90 11.76
N ILE A 505 31.45 3.11 10.73
CA ILE A 505 30.17 3.21 10.04
C ILE A 505 29.05 2.60 10.90
N GLY A 506 29.37 1.59 11.72
CA GLY A 506 28.43 0.99 12.67
C GLY A 506 27.95 1.98 13.72
N GLU A 507 28.82 2.83 14.26
CA GLU A 507 28.44 3.91 15.18
C GLU A 507 27.48 4.90 14.53
N ILE A 508 27.79 5.37 13.31
CA ILE A 508 26.89 6.29 12.57
C ILE A 508 25.52 5.67 12.33
N ALA A 509 25.50 4.40 11.90
CA ALA A 509 24.23 3.70 11.63
C ALA A 509 23.40 3.50 12.92
N ALA A 510 24.04 3.17 14.03
CA ALA A 510 23.40 2.99 15.32
C ALA A 510 22.83 4.31 15.87
N GLU A 511 23.60 5.42 15.79
CA GLU A 511 23.14 6.74 16.21
C GLU A 511 21.85 7.14 15.46
N LYS A 512 21.83 6.93 14.15
CA LYS A 512 20.62 7.18 13.34
C LYS A 512 19.44 6.31 13.74
N LEU A 513 19.67 5.05 14.07
CA LEU A 513 18.63 4.15 14.56
C LEU A 513 18.12 4.54 15.95
N PHE A 514 19.00 5.02 16.84
CA PHE A 514 18.60 5.52 18.17
C PHE A 514 17.76 6.81 18.10
N GLU A 515 17.90 7.60 17.02
CA GLU A 515 17.04 8.75 16.74
C GLU A 515 15.68 8.31 16.17
N LEU A 516 15.68 7.32 15.27
CA LEU A 516 14.47 6.87 14.56
C LEU A 516 13.62 5.90 15.37
N GLU A 517 14.26 5.02 16.14
CA GLU A 517 13.63 3.97 16.95
C GLU A 517 14.24 3.95 18.36
N PRO A 518 13.98 4.96 19.20
CA PRO A 518 14.62 5.11 20.51
C PRO A 518 14.35 3.95 21.48
N ASP A 519 13.24 3.23 21.30
CA ASP A 519 12.78 2.15 22.17
C ASP A 519 13.14 0.75 21.64
N ASN A 520 13.88 0.65 20.53
CA ASN A 520 14.26 -0.63 19.93
C ASN A 520 15.58 -1.16 20.53
N GLU A 521 15.47 -2.03 21.54
CA GLU A 521 16.60 -2.66 22.23
C GLU A 521 17.58 -3.35 21.27
N HIS A 522 17.09 -3.96 20.21
CA HIS A 522 17.91 -4.72 19.26
C HIS A 522 18.97 -3.87 18.56
N ASN A 523 18.70 -2.59 18.32
CA ASN A 523 19.66 -1.68 17.72
C ASN A 523 20.88 -1.43 18.64
N PHE A 524 20.66 -1.34 19.96
CA PHE A 524 21.71 -1.22 20.96
C PHE A 524 22.51 -2.52 21.08
N GLU A 525 21.85 -3.67 21.08
CA GLU A 525 22.49 -4.98 21.10
C GLU A 525 23.43 -5.19 19.91
N LEU A 526 23.01 -4.80 18.70
CA LEU A 526 23.85 -4.89 17.50
C LEU A 526 25.13 -4.06 17.66
N LEU A 527 25.04 -2.82 18.15
CA LEU A 527 26.21 -1.99 18.37
C LEU A 527 27.13 -2.55 19.45
N MET A 528 26.58 -3.04 20.57
CA MET A 528 27.36 -3.71 21.61
C MET A 528 28.09 -4.94 21.06
N ASN A 529 27.45 -5.69 20.16
CA ASN A 529 28.08 -6.86 19.53
C ASN A 529 29.20 -6.46 18.58
N ILE A 530 29.08 -5.33 17.84
CA ILE A 530 30.19 -4.77 17.05
C ILE A 530 31.39 -4.48 17.97
N TYR A 531 31.18 -3.79 19.09
CA TYR A 531 32.25 -3.47 20.03
C TYR A 531 32.85 -4.72 20.70
N ARG A 532 32.04 -5.73 21.05
CA ARG A 532 32.54 -7.01 21.57
C ARG A 532 33.44 -7.72 20.57
N ASN A 533 33.08 -7.76 19.29
CA ASN A 533 33.86 -8.41 18.24
C ASN A 533 35.24 -7.77 18.06
N VAL A 534 35.40 -6.47 18.36
CA VAL A 534 36.68 -5.75 18.27
C VAL A 534 37.32 -5.52 19.65
N SER A 535 36.80 -6.16 20.70
CA SER A 535 37.33 -6.11 22.08
C SER A 535 37.32 -4.70 22.73
N LYS A 536 36.40 -3.83 22.32
CA LYS A 536 36.18 -2.49 22.90
C LYS A 536 35.19 -2.56 24.07
N LEU A 537 35.58 -3.15 25.19
CA LEU A 537 34.70 -3.42 26.33
C LEU A 537 34.17 -2.15 27.03
N GLU A 538 34.93 -1.08 27.04
CA GLU A 538 34.53 0.21 27.60
C GLU A 538 33.34 0.80 26.83
N ASP A 539 33.34 0.68 25.50
CA ASP A 539 32.25 1.15 24.64
C ASP A 539 31.01 0.28 24.80
N VAL A 540 31.16 -1.02 25.06
CA VAL A 540 30.01 -1.92 25.37
C VAL A 540 29.28 -1.43 26.62
N GLU A 541 30.05 -1.09 27.70
CA GLU A 541 29.45 -0.63 28.94
C GLU A 541 28.78 0.75 28.77
N ARG A 542 29.40 1.64 27.98
CA ARG A 542 28.79 2.93 27.62
C ARG A 542 27.42 2.76 26.97
N VAL A 543 27.28 1.88 25.95
CA VAL A 543 26.00 1.63 25.27
C VAL A 543 25.01 0.98 26.21
N ARG A 544 25.45 0.08 27.10
CA ARG A 544 24.60 -0.53 28.11
C ARG A 544 24.02 0.51 29.07
N MET A 545 24.86 1.46 29.54
CA MET A 545 24.38 2.57 30.36
C MET A 545 23.31 3.41 29.64
N MET A 546 23.48 3.65 28.32
CA MET A 546 22.48 4.35 27.53
C MET A 546 21.15 3.58 27.45
N MET A 547 21.15 2.24 27.41
CA MET A 547 19.93 1.42 27.48
C MET A 547 19.25 1.57 28.83
N VAL A 548 20.01 1.47 29.94
CA VAL A 548 19.49 1.62 31.31
C VAL A 548 18.85 3.01 31.52
N GLU A 549 19.50 4.07 31.06
CA GLU A 549 18.98 5.44 31.12
C GLU A 549 17.65 5.60 30.37
N ARG A 550 17.43 4.82 29.31
CA ARG A 550 16.18 4.79 28.53
C ARG A 550 15.14 3.80 29.06
N GLY A 551 15.48 3.05 30.10
CA GLY A 551 14.59 2.05 30.69
C GLY A 551 14.38 0.79 29.83
N LEU A 552 15.33 0.49 28.93
CA LEU A 552 15.29 -0.66 28.01
C LEU A 552 15.98 -1.91 28.57
N ASP A 553 16.71 -1.83 29.69
CA ASP A 553 17.37 -2.96 30.33
C ASP A 553 16.43 -3.53 31.41
N SER A 554 15.92 -4.75 31.23
CA SER A 554 15.06 -5.47 32.16
C SER A 554 15.82 -6.60 32.88
#